data_fe04984ccf6d0679c7579e04365adeae
#
_entry.id   fe04984ccf6d0679c7579e04365adeae
#
_cell.length_a   1.000
_cell.length_b   1.000
_cell.length_c   1.000
_cell.angle_alpha   90.00
_cell.angle_beta   90.00
_cell.angle_gamma   90.00
#
_symmetry.space_group_name_H-M   'P 1'
#
loop_
_entity.id
_entity.type
_entity.pdbx_description
1 polymer ?
#
loop_
_entity_poly.entity_id
_entity_poly.type
_entity_poly.pdbx_seq_one_letter_code
_entity_poly.pdbx_strand_id
1 'polypeptide(L)'
;MHRPAITGSGVFTPEQVITNDELVAAFNAYAERFNAENADAIASGYVAAKAPSSSEFIFSASGIEQRHVMDKAGVLDPAVMHPQFRQRSDDEPSIMAEMALDAAHEALEQAGRRADEVDLVICAASNHERPYPAIAIESQQLLGAGGFAFDMNVACSSATFGIQAAADMIRSGSVRCALVVSPEICSGHLEWRDRDCHFIFGDVCTALVLERAEDAKGGHFIVRSTR
;
A
#
# COMPACT_ATOMS: atom_id res chain seq x y z
N MET A 1 1.54 28.15 18.68
CA MET A 1 1.07 26.93 18.00
C MET A 1 1.83 26.85 16.67
N HIS A 2 2.56 25.77 16.44
CA HIS A 2 3.35 25.61 15.21
C HIS A 2 2.44 25.34 14.01
N ARG A 3 2.90 25.71 12.83
CA ARG A 3 2.19 25.41 11.58
C ARG A 3 2.80 24.17 10.95
N PRO A 4 2.04 23.06 10.81
CA PRO A 4 2.54 21.89 10.12
C PRO A 4 2.59 22.13 8.61
N ALA A 5 3.65 21.60 7.98
CA ALA A 5 3.85 21.67 6.54
C ALA A 5 4.33 20.32 6.00
N ILE A 6 3.88 19.95 4.81
CA ILE A 6 4.44 18.84 4.04
C ILE A 6 5.63 19.41 3.27
N THR A 7 6.81 18.85 3.48
CA THR A 7 8.08 19.31 2.91
C THR A 7 8.74 18.33 1.99
N GLY A 8 8.33 17.07 2.02
CA GLY A 8 8.82 16.03 1.12
C GLY A 8 7.78 14.95 0.88
N SER A 9 7.86 14.33 -0.26
CA SER A 9 7.05 13.18 -0.66
C SER A 9 7.92 12.15 -1.39
N GLY A 10 7.57 10.89 -1.27
CA GLY A 10 8.24 9.80 -1.98
C GLY A 10 7.27 8.68 -2.30
N VAL A 11 7.60 7.89 -3.31
CA VAL A 11 6.78 6.78 -3.79
C VAL A 11 7.66 5.58 -4.11
N PHE A 12 7.29 4.42 -3.59
CA PHE A 12 7.77 3.14 -4.08
C PHE A 12 6.67 2.48 -4.90
N THR A 13 6.99 2.07 -6.12
CA THR A 13 6.09 1.33 -7.00
C THR A 13 6.77 0.02 -7.41
N PRO A 14 6.13 -1.15 -7.16
CA PRO A 14 6.68 -2.44 -7.61
C PRO A 14 6.95 -2.45 -9.12
N GLU A 15 8.02 -3.11 -9.54
CA GLU A 15 8.40 -3.20 -10.96
C GLU A 15 7.46 -4.09 -11.79
N GLN A 16 6.86 -5.10 -11.15
CA GLN A 16 6.00 -6.06 -11.84
C GLN A 16 4.63 -5.44 -12.14
N VAL A 17 4.23 -5.52 -13.40
CA VAL A 17 2.96 -4.95 -13.90
C VAL A 17 2.09 -6.07 -14.47
N ILE A 18 0.82 -6.06 -14.10
CA ILE A 18 -0.23 -6.90 -14.70
C ILE A 18 -1.13 -5.99 -15.55
N THR A 19 -1.20 -6.27 -16.86
CA THR A 19 -2.14 -5.62 -17.76
C THR A 19 -3.53 -6.26 -17.67
N ASN A 20 -4.57 -5.58 -18.18
CA ASN A 20 -5.90 -6.17 -18.24
C ASN A 20 -5.92 -7.44 -19.08
N ASP A 21 -5.21 -7.49 -20.20
CA ASP A 21 -5.18 -8.66 -21.08
C ASP A 21 -4.57 -9.88 -20.39
N GLU A 22 -3.47 -9.70 -19.67
CA GLU A 22 -2.84 -10.77 -18.89
C GLU A 22 -3.76 -11.30 -17.78
N LEU A 23 -4.40 -10.38 -17.04
CA LEU A 23 -5.33 -10.75 -15.98
C LEU A 23 -6.53 -11.49 -16.51
N VAL A 24 -7.12 -11.01 -17.61
CA VAL A 24 -8.27 -11.63 -18.27
C VAL A 24 -7.92 -13.02 -18.78
N ALA A 25 -6.74 -13.21 -19.40
CA ALA A 25 -6.30 -14.54 -19.85
C ALA A 25 -6.19 -15.53 -18.69
N ALA A 26 -5.56 -15.14 -17.58
CA ALA A 26 -5.43 -15.97 -16.38
C ALA A 26 -6.79 -16.29 -15.75
N PHE A 27 -7.64 -15.27 -15.58
CA PHE A 27 -8.97 -15.42 -14.98
C PHE A 27 -9.87 -16.34 -15.84
N ASN A 28 -9.90 -16.16 -17.15
CA ASN A 28 -10.75 -16.95 -18.04
C ASN A 28 -10.31 -18.41 -18.05
N ALA A 29 -9.01 -18.69 -18.05
CA ALA A 29 -8.49 -20.06 -17.90
C ALA A 29 -8.91 -20.69 -16.55
N TYR A 30 -8.87 -19.92 -15.46
CA TYR A 30 -9.40 -20.37 -14.16
C TYR A 30 -10.91 -20.64 -14.23
N ALA A 31 -11.70 -19.73 -14.83
CA ALA A 31 -13.16 -19.86 -14.92
C ALA A 31 -13.58 -21.08 -15.76
N GLU A 32 -12.91 -21.33 -16.89
CA GLU A 32 -13.12 -22.51 -17.73
C GLU A 32 -12.86 -23.81 -16.96
N ARG A 33 -11.72 -23.89 -16.25
CA ARG A 33 -11.39 -25.04 -15.42
C ARG A 33 -12.41 -25.23 -14.31
N PHE A 34 -12.75 -24.18 -13.58
CA PHE A 34 -13.76 -24.23 -12.50
C PHE A 34 -15.11 -24.75 -13.02
N ASN A 35 -15.57 -24.25 -14.17
CA ASN A 35 -16.83 -24.66 -14.76
C ASN A 35 -16.81 -26.12 -15.21
N ALA A 36 -15.70 -26.58 -15.78
CA ALA A 36 -15.53 -28.00 -16.18
C ALA A 36 -15.50 -28.94 -14.98
N GLU A 37 -14.76 -28.60 -13.93
CA GLU A 37 -14.66 -29.37 -12.67
C GLU A 37 -15.98 -29.44 -11.91
N ASN A 38 -16.87 -28.44 -12.05
CA ASN A 38 -18.13 -28.32 -11.34
C ASN A 38 -19.36 -28.50 -12.25
N ALA A 39 -19.22 -29.14 -13.43
CA ALA A 39 -20.26 -29.21 -14.45
C ALA A 39 -21.60 -29.78 -13.93
N ASP A 40 -21.57 -30.87 -13.15
CA ASP A 40 -22.78 -31.50 -12.60
C ASP A 40 -23.45 -30.63 -11.55
N ALA A 41 -22.67 -29.93 -10.68
CA ALA A 41 -23.20 -29.02 -9.67
C ALA A 41 -23.79 -27.75 -10.31
N ILE A 42 -23.21 -27.29 -11.41
CA ILE A 42 -23.73 -26.17 -12.20
C ILE A 42 -25.04 -26.57 -12.90
N ALA A 43 -25.08 -27.76 -13.54
CA ALA A 43 -26.27 -28.27 -14.21
C ALA A 43 -27.45 -28.46 -13.24
N SER A 44 -27.18 -28.84 -11.99
CA SER A 44 -28.19 -28.99 -10.94
C SER A 44 -28.58 -27.65 -10.26
N GLY A 45 -27.92 -26.54 -10.60
CA GLY A 45 -28.15 -25.21 -9.99
C GLY A 45 -27.57 -25.05 -8.58
N TYR A 46 -26.73 -25.98 -8.12
CA TYR A 46 -26.12 -25.92 -6.79
C TYR A 46 -24.92 -24.95 -6.75
N VAL A 47 -24.20 -24.80 -7.85
CA VAL A 47 -23.09 -23.88 -8.02
C VAL A 47 -23.36 -22.98 -9.23
N ALA A 48 -23.08 -21.68 -9.09
CA ALA A 48 -23.16 -20.76 -10.21
C ALA A 48 -21.93 -20.89 -11.13
N ALA A 49 -22.15 -20.95 -12.45
CA ALA A 49 -21.07 -20.90 -13.40
C ALA A 49 -20.33 -19.57 -13.33
N LYS A 50 -19.01 -19.59 -13.47
CA LYS A 50 -18.21 -18.36 -13.55
C LYS A 50 -18.28 -17.81 -14.99
N ALA A 51 -18.70 -16.53 -15.10
CA ALA A 51 -18.70 -15.82 -16.36
C ALA A 51 -17.28 -15.34 -16.70
N PRO A 52 -16.90 -15.31 -17.99
CA PRO A 52 -15.61 -14.78 -18.41
C PRO A 52 -15.52 -13.26 -18.16
N SER A 53 -14.29 -12.77 -18.00
CA SER A 53 -13.98 -11.34 -17.96
C SER A 53 -13.47 -10.84 -19.32
N SER A 54 -13.39 -9.52 -19.49
CA SER A 54 -12.75 -8.88 -20.64
C SER A 54 -12.06 -7.59 -20.26
N SER A 55 -11.07 -7.18 -21.05
CA SER A 55 -10.37 -5.90 -20.85
C SER A 55 -11.30 -4.70 -20.97
N GLU A 56 -12.29 -4.77 -21.87
CA GLU A 56 -13.32 -3.74 -22.03
C GLU A 56 -14.23 -3.62 -20.80
N PHE A 57 -14.59 -4.78 -20.19
CA PHE A 57 -15.34 -4.78 -18.94
C PHE A 57 -14.57 -4.09 -17.83
N ILE A 58 -13.31 -4.46 -17.63
CA ILE A 58 -12.44 -3.88 -16.60
C ILE A 58 -12.32 -2.36 -16.82
N PHE A 59 -11.98 -1.94 -18.05
CA PHE A 59 -11.77 -0.53 -18.35
C PHE A 59 -13.07 0.27 -18.19
N SER A 60 -14.21 -0.23 -18.67
CA SER A 60 -15.49 0.47 -18.54
C SER A 60 -15.97 0.58 -17.10
N ALA A 61 -15.66 -0.41 -16.25
CA ALA A 61 -16.06 -0.41 -14.86
C ALA A 61 -15.16 0.46 -13.96
N SER A 62 -13.89 0.66 -14.32
CA SER A 62 -12.89 1.25 -13.42
C SER A 62 -11.99 2.32 -14.04
N GLY A 63 -11.82 2.33 -15.36
CA GLY A 63 -10.79 3.12 -16.04
C GLY A 63 -9.36 2.57 -15.87
N ILE A 64 -9.19 1.40 -15.22
CA ILE A 64 -7.87 0.80 -14.95
C ILE A 64 -7.40 0.05 -16.18
N GLU A 65 -6.16 0.29 -16.59
CA GLU A 65 -5.51 -0.41 -17.71
C GLU A 65 -4.49 -1.46 -17.22
N GLN A 66 -3.84 -1.17 -16.10
CA GLN A 66 -2.81 -2.03 -15.50
C GLN A 66 -2.68 -1.78 -13.98
N ARG A 67 -2.02 -2.68 -13.27
CA ARG A 67 -1.69 -2.54 -11.85
C ARG A 67 -0.29 -3.06 -11.56
N HIS A 68 0.39 -2.37 -10.66
CA HIS A 68 1.68 -2.81 -10.12
C HIS A 68 1.44 -3.78 -8.98
N VAL A 69 2.22 -4.86 -8.91
CA VAL A 69 2.12 -5.88 -7.86
C VAL A 69 3.49 -6.39 -7.44
N MET A 70 3.60 -6.86 -6.21
CA MET A 70 4.83 -7.46 -5.68
C MET A 70 5.09 -8.86 -6.24
N ASP A 71 4.05 -9.62 -6.56
CA ASP A 71 4.16 -10.95 -7.22
C ASP A 71 3.12 -11.11 -8.32
N LYS A 72 3.59 -10.97 -9.55
CA LYS A 72 2.80 -11.17 -10.77
C LYS A 72 2.57 -12.65 -11.06
N ALA A 73 3.57 -13.49 -10.83
CA ALA A 73 3.56 -14.87 -11.25
C ALA A 73 2.45 -15.69 -10.56
N GLY A 74 2.31 -15.53 -9.24
CA GLY A 74 1.27 -16.19 -8.47
C GLY A 74 -0.14 -15.74 -8.85
N VAL A 75 -0.31 -14.45 -9.15
CA VAL A 75 -1.61 -13.89 -9.59
C VAL A 75 -2.01 -14.42 -10.97
N LEU A 76 -1.07 -14.53 -11.90
CA LEU A 76 -1.34 -14.96 -13.28
C LEU A 76 -1.33 -16.48 -13.47
N ASP A 77 -1.01 -17.27 -12.45
CA ASP A 77 -1.18 -18.72 -12.49
C ASP A 77 -2.67 -19.08 -12.31
N PRO A 78 -3.39 -19.61 -13.31
CA PRO A 78 -4.80 -19.97 -13.18
C PRO A 78 -5.10 -21.02 -12.10
N ALA A 79 -4.07 -21.76 -11.65
CA ALA A 79 -4.21 -22.73 -10.57
C ALA A 79 -4.20 -22.07 -9.19
N VAL A 80 -3.53 -20.94 -9.06
CA VAL A 80 -3.27 -20.23 -7.81
C VAL A 80 -4.11 -18.97 -7.69
N MET A 81 -3.99 -18.08 -8.66
CA MET A 81 -4.63 -16.75 -8.71
C MET A 81 -4.52 -16.01 -7.37
N HIS A 82 -3.31 -15.96 -6.83
CA HIS A 82 -2.98 -15.27 -5.58
C HIS A 82 -1.46 -15.07 -5.52
N PRO A 83 -0.97 -13.93 -5.05
CA PRO A 83 0.47 -13.74 -4.90
C PRO A 83 1.07 -14.74 -3.92
N GLN A 84 2.28 -15.18 -4.22
CA GLN A 84 3.02 -16.19 -3.44
C GLN A 84 4.23 -15.52 -2.78
N PHE A 85 4.00 -14.85 -1.66
CA PHE A 85 5.09 -14.24 -0.90
C PHE A 85 5.86 -15.29 -0.11
N ARG A 86 7.18 -15.17 -0.13
CA ARG A 86 8.04 -15.97 0.74
C ARG A 86 7.75 -15.58 2.20
N GLN A 87 7.50 -16.59 3.02
CA GLN A 87 7.42 -16.37 4.46
C GLN A 87 8.79 -15.89 4.97
N ARG A 88 8.79 -14.77 5.68
CA ARG A 88 9.98 -14.18 6.30
C ARG A 88 10.12 -14.66 7.74
N SER A 89 11.37 -14.81 8.19
CA SER A 89 11.66 -15.09 9.59
C SER A 89 11.45 -13.82 10.45
N ASP A 90 11.38 -14.01 11.75
CA ASP A 90 11.22 -12.89 12.70
C ASP A 90 12.42 -11.91 12.71
N ASP A 91 13.59 -12.36 12.22
CA ASP A 91 14.79 -11.53 12.09
C ASP A 91 14.85 -10.72 10.79
N GLU A 92 13.94 -11.01 9.85
CA GLU A 92 13.84 -10.29 8.57
C GLU A 92 12.79 -9.17 8.66
N PRO A 93 13.06 -7.99 8.06
CA PRO A 93 12.05 -6.94 7.99
C PRO A 93 10.84 -7.40 7.15
N SER A 94 9.67 -6.86 7.45
CA SER A 94 8.48 -7.07 6.63
C SER A 94 8.66 -6.48 5.23
N ILE A 95 7.93 -7.02 4.24
CA ILE A 95 7.92 -6.45 2.88
C ILE A 95 7.43 -4.99 2.94
N MET A 96 6.42 -4.73 3.76
CA MET A 96 5.87 -3.39 3.94
C MET A 96 6.91 -2.40 4.50
N ALA A 97 7.77 -2.83 5.42
CA ALA A 97 8.83 -1.98 5.94
C ALA A 97 9.92 -1.67 4.89
N GLU A 98 10.26 -2.63 4.03
CA GLU A 98 11.18 -2.39 2.91
C GLU A 98 10.59 -1.41 1.89
N MET A 99 9.32 -1.57 1.50
CA MET A 99 8.62 -0.61 0.63
C MET A 99 8.59 0.79 1.26
N ALA A 100 8.37 0.86 2.58
CA ALA A 100 8.36 2.12 3.32
C ALA A 100 9.74 2.79 3.34
N LEU A 101 10.82 2.00 3.44
CA LEU A 101 12.20 2.49 3.41
C LEU A 101 12.51 3.22 2.10
N ASP A 102 12.17 2.61 0.96
CA ASP A 102 12.44 3.19 -0.35
C ASP A 102 11.67 4.50 -0.56
N ALA A 103 10.37 4.52 -0.27
CA ALA A 103 9.55 5.73 -0.36
C ALA A 103 10.03 6.82 0.63
N ALA A 104 10.46 6.43 1.84
CA ALA A 104 10.93 7.35 2.86
C ALA A 104 12.24 8.05 2.47
N HIS A 105 13.17 7.33 1.84
CA HIS A 105 14.43 7.93 1.36
C HIS A 105 14.17 9.06 0.38
N GLU A 106 13.28 8.86 -0.60
CA GLU A 106 12.91 9.90 -1.55
C GLU A 106 12.27 11.11 -0.86
N ALA A 107 11.32 10.85 0.08
CA ALA A 107 10.65 11.90 0.83
C ALA A 107 11.63 12.73 1.69
N LEU A 108 12.57 12.07 2.36
CA LEU A 108 13.58 12.73 3.19
C LEU A 108 14.57 13.54 2.34
N GLU A 109 15.00 13.01 1.20
CA GLU A 109 15.85 13.73 0.25
C GLU A 109 15.18 15.00 -0.24
N GLN A 110 13.90 14.92 -0.65
CA GLN A 110 13.13 16.07 -1.11
C GLN A 110 12.94 17.12 0.00
N ALA A 111 12.74 16.70 1.25
CA ALA A 111 12.65 17.59 2.41
C ALA A 111 14.01 18.17 2.84
N GLY A 112 15.13 17.63 2.32
CA GLY A 112 16.48 17.96 2.77
C GLY A 112 16.73 17.54 4.22
N ARG A 113 16.10 16.45 4.67
CA ARG A 113 16.20 15.92 6.04
C ARG A 113 16.98 14.61 6.07
N ARG A 114 17.72 14.42 7.18
CA ARG A 114 18.30 13.12 7.51
C ARG A 114 17.32 12.34 8.38
N ALA A 115 17.43 11.01 8.36
CA ALA A 115 16.57 10.13 9.16
C ALA A 115 16.66 10.42 10.66
N ASP A 116 17.84 10.77 11.19
CA ASP A 116 18.06 11.10 12.60
C ASP A 116 17.42 12.45 13.05
N GLU A 117 16.89 13.22 12.10
CA GLU A 117 16.08 14.43 12.38
C GLU A 117 14.59 14.13 12.53
N VAL A 118 14.15 12.88 12.27
CA VAL A 118 12.75 12.45 12.40
C VAL A 118 12.44 12.06 13.83
N ASP A 119 11.41 12.68 14.42
CA ASP A 119 10.97 12.44 15.80
C ASP A 119 9.81 11.44 15.88
N LEU A 120 9.13 11.18 14.78
CA LEU A 120 7.94 10.35 14.71
C LEU A 120 7.87 9.61 13.37
N VAL A 121 7.64 8.29 13.42
CA VAL A 121 7.27 7.50 12.25
C VAL A 121 5.85 6.94 12.44
N ILE A 122 4.95 7.21 11.51
CA ILE A 122 3.60 6.63 11.47
C ILE A 122 3.51 5.73 10.24
N CYS A 123 3.19 4.46 10.43
CA CYS A 123 2.74 3.61 9.34
C CYS A 123 1.21 3.64 9.29
N ALA A 124 0.68 4.29 8.26
CA ALA A 124 -0.75 4.50 8.07
C ALA A 124 -1.22 3.67 6.88
N ALA A 125 -1.69 2.45 7.13
CA ALA A 125 -2.03 1.46 6.11
C ALA A 125 -3.35 0.77 6.40
N SER A 126 -3.99 0.21 5.36
CA SER A 126 -5.25 -0.52 5.49
C SER A 126 -5.05 -1.94 6.03
N ASN A 127 -3.90 -2.53 5.74
CA ASN A 127 -3.49 -3.86 6.18
C ASN A 127 -2.06 -3.81 6.68
N HIS A 128 -1.74 -4.60 7.70
CA HIS A 128 -0.38 -4.74 8.21
C HIS A 128 0.03 -6.21 8.08
N GLU A 129 1.22 -6.44 7.53
CA GLU A 129 1.76 -7.79 7.30
C GLU A 129 1.86 -8.59 8.61
N ARG A 130 2.16 -7.91 9.70
CA ARG A 130 2.18 -8.49 11.04
C ARG A 130 1.77 -7.44 12.11
N PRO A 131 1.18 -7.88 13.22
CA PRO A 131 0.80 -6.96 14.29
C PRO A 131 1.98 -6.59 15.20
N TYR A 132 3.07 -7.37 15.19
CA TYR A 132 4.24 -7.20 16.04
C TYR A 132 5.50 -7.81 15.42
N PRO A 133 6.65 -7.07 15.40
CA PRO A 133 6.72 -5.64 15.72
C PRO A 133 5.84 -4.81 14.78
N ALA A 134 5.47 -3.60 15.20
CA ALA A 134 4.75 -2.66 14.33
C ALA A 134 5.59 -2.31 13.10
N ILE A 135 4.96 -2.18 11.93
CA ILE A 135 5.66 -1.83 10.67
C ILE A 135 6.38 -0.48 10.81
N ALA A 136 5.79 0.47 11.54
CA ALA A 136 6.43 1.76 11.82
C ALA A 136 7.72 1.60 12.64
N ILE A 137 7.77 0.65 13.58
CA ILE A 137 8.98 0.36 14.37
C ILE A 137 10.07 -0.26 13.50
N GLU A 138 9.72 -1.20 12.62
CA GLU A 138 10.66 -1.76 11.65
C GLU A 138 11.22 -0.68 10.72
N SER A 139 10.33 0.16 10.16
CA SER A 139 10.72 1.27 9.29
C SER A 139 11.62 2.27 10.01
N GLN A 140 11.30 2.61 11.28
CA GLN A 140 12.12 3.48 12.13
C GLN A 140 13.52 2.91 12.32
N GLN A 141 13.62 1.63 12.62
CA GLN A 141 14.89 0.93 12.82
C GLN A 141 15.73 0.88 11.55
N LEU A 142 15.11 0.52 10.41
CA LEU A 142 15.79 0.43 9.12
C LEU A 142 16.32 1.79 8.64
N LEU A 143 15.56 2.85 8.88
CA LEU A 143 15.96 4.23 8.55
C LEU A 143 17.02 4.79 9.51
N GLY A 144 17.11 4.28 10.72
CA GLY A 144 17.88 4.92 11.79
C GLY A 144 17.22 6.21 12.30
N ALA A 145 15.88 6.29 12.24
CA ALA A 145 15.13 7.43 12.73
C ALA A 145 15.00 7.40 14.26
N GLY A 146 14.88 8.59 14.87
CA GLY A 146 14.71 8.76 16.31
C GLY A 146 13.25 8.76 16.77
N GLY A 147 13.04 9.19 18.02
CA GLY A 147 11.72 9.44 18.58
C GLY A 147 10.88 8.18 18.81
N PHE A 148 9.63 8.20 18.40
CA PHE A 148 8.70 7.09 18.59
C PHE A 148 7.95 6.74 17.30
N ALA A 149 7.37 5.54 17.26
CA ALA A 149 6.70 5.05 16.07
C ALA A 149 5.46 4.21 16.44
N PHE A 150 4.44 4.25 15.58
CA PHE A 150 3.24 3.44 15.73
C PHE A 150 2.53 3.22 14.39
N ASP A 151 1.80 2.10 14.32
CA ASP A 151 0.91 1.80 13.21
C ASP A 151 -0.49 2.36 13.48
N MET A 152 -1.18 2.75 12.40
CA MET A 152 -2.59 3.09 12.45
C MET A 152 -3.34 2.52 11.26
N ASN A 153 -4.58 2.11 11.49
CA ASN A 153 -5.46 1.56 10.48
C ASN A 153 -6.83 2.25 10.52
N VAL A 154 -7.15 2.95 9.46
CA VAL A 154 -8.46 3.54 9.19
C VAL A 154 -8.87 3.18 7.74
N ALA A 155 -8.54 1.96 7.32
CA ALA A 155 -8.76 1.46 5.96
C ALA A 155 -8.23 2.44 4.90
N CYS A 156 -8.96 2.70 3.83
CA CYS A 156 -8.56 3.60 2.74
C CYS A 156 -8.29 5.06 3.17
N SER A 157 -8.67 5.45 4.39
CA SER A 157 -8.44 6.79 4.92
C SER A 157 -7.18 6.89 5.78
N SER A 158 -6.41 5.80 5.95
CA SER A 158 -5.28 5.75 6.87
C SER A 158 -4.26 6.86 6.63
N ALA A 159 -3.85 7.09 5.39
CA ALA A 159 -2.90 8.16 5.04
C ALA A 159 -3.40 9.55 5.45
N THR A 160 -4.68 9.85 5.25
CA THR A 160 -5.29 11.13 5.64
C THR A 160 -5.30 11.31 7.16
N PHE A 161 -5.63 10.26 7.90
CA PHE A 161 -5.58 10.27 9.36
C PHE A 161 -4.15 10.32 9.90
N GLY A 162 -3.20 9.68 9.20
CA GLY A 162 -1.77 9.80 9.52
C GLY A 162 -1.26 11.24 9.39
N ILE A 163 -1.63 11.92 8.31
CA ILE A 163 -1.34 13.35 8.11
C ILE A 163 -1.96 14.19 9.23
N GLN A 164 -3.23 13.92 9.61
CA GLN A 164 -3.91 14.63 10.70
C GLN A 164 -3.17 14.42 12.01
N ALA A 165 -2.86 13.17 12.38
CA ALA A 165 -2.18 12.86 13.64
C ALA A 165 -0.81 13.53 13.73
N ALA A 166 0.01 13.43 12.67
CA ALA A 166 1.30 14.10 12.60
C ALA A 166 1.16 15.64 12.71
N ALA A 167 0.19 16.23 11.98
CA ALA A 167 -0.05 17.66 12.00
C ALA A 167 -0.46 18.17 13.39
N ASP A 168 -1.28 17.42 14.12
CA ASP A 168 -1.72 17.80 15.46
C ASP A 168 -0.58 17.68 16.50
N MET A 169 0.28 16.67 16.38
CA MET A 169 1.47 16.54 17.20
C MET A 169 2.49 17.66 16.93
N ILE A 170 2.61 18.09 15.67
CA ILE A 170 3.44 19.25 15.32
C ILE A 170 2.84 20.54 15.88
N ARG A 171 1.52 20.76 15.75
CA ARG A 171 0.82 21.94 16.29
C ARG A 171 0.98 22.07 17.80
N SER A 172 0.89 20.93 18.52
CA SER A 172 1.08 20.90 19.99
C SER A 172 2.52 21.11 20.42
N GLY A 173 3.48 20.91 19.52
CA GLY A 173 4.91 20.99 19.82
C GLY A 173 5.52 19.69 20.33
N SER A 174 4.76 18.59 20.36
CA SER A 174 5.25 17.27 20.78
C SER A 174 6.24 16.67 19.78
N VAL A 175 6.11 17.03 18.50
CA VAL A 175 6.92 16.56 17.38
C VAL A 175 7.39 17.76 16.56
N ARG A 176 8.60 17.71 16.01
CA ARG A 176 9.12 18.72 15.08
C ARG A 176 9.11 18.24 13.64
N CYS A 177 9.48 16.97 13.43
CA CYS A 177 9.55 16.32 12.14
C CYS A 177 8.95 14.92 12.22
N ALA A 178 7.94 14.65 11.41
CA ALA A 178 7.26 13.38 11.31
C ALA A 178 7.39 12.78 9.91
N LEU A 179 7.55 11.46 9.84
CA LEU A 179 7.46 10.68 8.62
C LEU A 179 6.17 9.85 8.67
N VAL A 180 5.30 10.03 7.69
CA VAL A 180 4.10 9.21 7.49
C VAL A 180 4.33 8.32 6.28
N VAL A 181 4.36 7.01 6.47
CA VAL A 181 4.48 6.01 5.41
C VAL A 181 3.19 5.24 5.25
N SER A 182 2.81 4.93 4.03
CA SER A 182 1.58 4.20 3.71
C SER A 182 1.87 3.06 2.74
N PRO A 183 2.51 1.98 3.21
CA PRO A 183 2.75 0.80 2.40
C PRO A 183 1.46 -0.02 2.28
N GLU A 184 1.10 -0.41 1.06
CA GLU A 184 -0.08 -1.22 0.78
C GLU A 184 0.29 -2.38 -0.15
N ILE A 185 0.05 -3.61 0.30
CA ILE A 185 0.15 -4.84 -0.49
C ILE A 185 -1.27 -5.39 -0.67
N CYS A 186 -2.10 -4.61 -1.40
CA CYS A 186 -3.50 -4.96 -1.60
C CYS A 186 -3.66 -6.22 -2.45
N SER A 187 -2.67 -6.58 -3.28
CA SER A 187 -2.65 -7.82 -4.04
C SER A 187 -2.79 -9.07 -3.16
N GLY A 188 -2.26 -9.04 -1.93
CA GLY A 188 -2.34 -10.13 -0.96
C GLY A 188 -3.71 -10.30 -0.29
N HIS A 189 -4.60 -9.32 -0.43
CA HIS A 189 -5.94 -9.31 0.19
C HIS A 189 -7.07 -9.35 -0.83
N LEU A 190 -6.77 -9.13 -2.10
CA LEU A 190 -7.74 -9.14 -3.18
C LEU A 190 -8.12 -10.59 -3.54
N GLU A 191 -9.42 -10.85 -3.73
CA GLU A 191 -9.88 -12.12 -4.30
C GLU A 191 -9.78 -12.06 -5.84
N TRP A 192 -8.66 -12.51 -6.36
CA TRP A 192 -8.38 -12.50 -7.80
C TRP A 192 -9.30 -13.40 -8.64
N ARG A 193 -10.03 -14.33 -7.99
CA ARG A 193 -11.02 -15.22 -8.60
C ARG A 193 -12.44 -14.64 -8.60
N ASP A 194 -12.60 -13.41 -8.10
CA ASP A 194 -13.85 -12.68 -8.16
C ASP A 194 -13.81 -11.69 -9.32
N ARG A 195 -14.60 -11.98 -10.38
CA ARG A 195 -14.67 -11.18 -11.60
C ARG A 195 -14.99 -9.71 -11.34
N ASP A 196 -15.79 -9.44 -10.33
CA ASP A 196 -16.33 -8.09 -10.11
C ASP A 196 -15.37 -7.17 -9.37
N CYS A 197 -14.30 -7.71 -8.76
CA CYS A 197 -13.32 -6.91 -8.02
C CYS A 197 -11.85 -7.22 -8.34
N HIS A 198 -11.52 -8.27 -9.09
CA HIS A 198 -10.14 -8.75 -9.32
C HIS A 198 -9.19 -7.72 -9.96
N PHE A 199 -9.71 -6.60 -10.43
CA PHE A 199 -8.95 -5.57 -11.14
C PHE A 199 -8.66 -4.31 -10.33
N ILE A 200 -9.27 -4.16 -9.14
CA ILE A 200 -9.45 -2.84 -8.52
C ILE A 200 -8.20 -2.34 -7.77
N PHE A 201 -7.32 -3.23 -7.32
CA PHE A 201 -6.16 -2.87 -6.51
C PHE A 201 -4.83 -3.30 -7.13
N GLY A 202 -3.77 -2.67 -6.65
CA GLY A 202 -2.37 -3.00 -6.83
C GLY A 202 -1.60 -2.68 -5.56
N ASP A 203 -0.27 -2.74 -5.64
CA ASP A 203 0.64 -2.53 -4.51
C ASP A 203 1.42 -1.23 -4.72
N VAL A 204 1.65 -0.49 -3.65
CA VAL A 204 2.37 0.79 -3.67
C VAL A 204 2.75 1.18 -2.24
N CYS A 205 3.78 1.99 -2.08
CA CYS A 205 4.00 2.73 -0.85
C CYS A 205 4.18 4.21 -1.14
N THR A 206 3.61 5.05 -0.30
CA THR A 206 3.86 6.49 -0.29
C THR A 206 4.47 6.91 1.03
N ALA A 207 5.29 7.97 1.00
CA ALA A 207 5.85 8.59 2.19
C ALA A 207 5.70 10.11 2.14
N LEU A 208 5.43 10.72 3.30
CA LEU A 208 5.37 12.17 3.45
C LEU A 208 6.20 12.60 4.66
N VAL A 209 7.03 13.63 4.48
CA VAL A 209 7.65 14.33 5.58
C VAL A 209 6.79 15.54 5.96
N LEU A 210 6.36 15.57 7.22
CA LEU A 210 5.67 16.71 7.81
C LEU A 210 6.56 17.32 8.89
N GLU A 211 6.67 18.65 8.88
CA GLU A 211 7.47 19.36 9.88
C GLU A 211 6.88 20.74 10.20
N ARG A 212 7.49 21.43 11.16
CA ARG A 212 7.15 22.83 11.40
C ARG A 212 7.52 23.67 10.19
N ALA A 213 6.61 24.49 9.70
CA ALA A 213 6.84 25.31 8.52
C ALA A 213 8.06 26.26 8.67
N GLU A 214 8.34 26.68 9.90
CA GLU A 214 9.50 27.52 10.23
C GLU A 214 10.84 26.79 10.16
N ASP A 215 10.83 25.45 10.18
CA ASP A 215 12.03 24.60 10.08
C ASP A 215 12.26 24.10 8.65
N ALA A 216 11.32 24.33 7.72
CA ALA A 216 11.38 23.82 6.34
C ALA A 216 12.58 24.42 5.58
N LYS A 217 13.34 23.54 4.92
CA LYS A 217 14.55 23.93 4.15
C LYS A 217 14.26 24.32 2.70
N GLY A 218 13.06 24.02 2.19
CA GLY A 218 12.67 24.25 0.80
C GLY A 218 11.22 24.64 0.62
N GLY A 219 10.70 24.42 -0.60
CA GLY A 219 9.28 24.60 -0.90
C GLY A 219 8.41 23.64 -0.07
N HIS A 220 7.25 24.11 0.39
CA HIS A 220 6.37 23.31 1.24
C HIS A 220 4.91 23.68 1.09
N PHE A 221 4.03 22.77 1.52
CA PHE A 221 2.59 22.96 1.55
C PHE A 221 2.09 23.01 3.00
N ILE A 222 1.50 24.13 3.39
CA ILE A 222 0.94 24.28 4.75
C ILE A 222 -0.33 23.44 4.90
N VAL A 223 -0.36 22.57 5.91
CA VAL A 223 -1.56 21.85 6.33
C VAL A 223 -2.44 22.79 7.15
N ARG A 224 -3.41 23.44 6.49
CA ARG A 224 -4.26 24.46 7.14
C ARG A 224 -5.32 23.84 8.03
N SER A 225 -6.04 22.85 7.50
CA SER A 225 -7.06 22.10 8.23
C SER A 225 -7.23 20.72 7.59
N THR A 226 -7.67 19.78 8.41
CA THR A 226 -8.10 18.44 8.00
C THR A 226 -9.56 18.32 8.45
N ARG A 227 -10.47 18.02 7.54
CA ARG A 227 -11.92 17.90 7.80
C ARG A 227 -12.48 16.75 6.96
#